data_77428158f647b119aa687ecbf5ae0c4a
#
_entry.id   77428158f647b119aa687ecbf5ae0c4a
#
_cell.length_a   1.000
_cell.length_b   1.000
_cell.length_c   1.000
_cell.angle_alpha   90.00
_cell.angle_beta   90.00
_cell.angle_gamma   90.00
#
_symmetry.space_group_name_H-M   'P 1'
#
loop_
_entity.id
_entity.type
_entity.pdbx_description
1 polymer ?
#
loop_
_entity_poly.entity_id
_entity_poly.type
_entity_poly.pdbx_seq_one_letter_code
_entity_poly.pdbx_strand_id
1 'polypeptide(L)'
;PHAKKVWASGGNPYALSTEKLAVLAKLFKKYLPEGRISTYARVDDLLRRSVEDMRYLKQLGFEDIVVGIESGDDEVLTHTKKGYTAADILEGCKKLEQAGVDYRVIYLGGLAGHGKAHESAKKSAALLNQLHPYLMILTTLAILPGTELYDEWHAGTFQEVTERERLDEFRTLLANMNNEIVVFSATSTNSMPFVVHMPFEKAEIVQKLDAAIDSMTDE
;
A
#
# COMPACT_ATOMS: atom_id res chain seq x y z
N PRO A 1 15.13 15.09 -22.81
CA PRO A 1 14.56 15.07 -21.46
C PRO A 1 15.37 14.09 -20.62
N HIS A 2 16.00 14.56 -19.54
CA HIS A 2 16.72 13.67 -18.64
C HIS A 2 15.71 13.03 -17.69
N ALA A 3 15.77 11.69 -17.53
CA ALA A 3 14.94 10.97 -16.57
C ALA A 3 15.29 11.46 -15.14
N LYS A 4 14.27 11.87 -14.39
CA LYS A 4 14.44 12.33 -13.00
C LYS A 4 14.24 11.22 -11.98
N LYS A 5 13.76 10.05 -12.41
CA LYS A 5 13.40 8.93 -11.56
C LYS A 5 13.73 7.61 -12.22
N VAL A 6 14.26 6.67 -11.45
CA VAL A 6 14.53 5.29 -11.83
C VAL A 6 13.72 4.36 -10.94
N TRP A 7 13.14 3.35 -11.54
CA TRP A 7 12.50 2.27 -10.81
C TRP A 7 13.42 1.05 -10.76
N ALA A 8 13.90 0.73 -9.57
CA ALA A 8 14.48 -0.58 -9.29
C ALA A 8 13.33 -1.55 -9.06
N SER A 9 12.96 -2.30 -10.10
CA SER A 9 11.88 -3.29 -10.07
C SER A 9 12.42 -4.71 -10.24
N GLY A 10 11.55 -5.71 -10.16
CA GLY A 10 11.92 -7.12 -10.25
C GLY A 10 11.49 -7.90 -9.00
N GLY A 11 10.25 -7.70 -8.57
CA GLY A 11 9.67 -8.31 -7.39
C GLY A 11 9.92 -7.46 -6.14
N ASN A 12 10.91 -7.78 -5.32
CA ASN A 12 11.21 -7.09 -4.07
C ASN A 12 12.70 -6.71 -3.97
N PRO A 13 13.17 -5.66 -4.67
CA PRO A 13 14.60 -5.30 -4.66
C PRO A 13 15.11 -4.86 -3.29
N TYR A 14 14.25 -4.27 -2.44
CA TYR A 14 14.68 -3.81 -1.11
C TYR A 14 15.03 -4.95 -0.15
N ALA A 15 14.73 -6.21 -0.50
CA ALA A 15 15.20 -7.41 0.21
C ALA A 15 16.70 -7.64 0.10
N LEU A 16 17.39 -7.02 -0.85
CA LEU A 16 18.84 -7.11 -1.01
C LEU A 16 19.56 -6.46 0.19
N SER A 17 20.78 -6.92 0.49
CA SER A 17 21.58 -6.31 1.56
C SER A 17 21.92 -4.84 1.25
N THR A 18 22.24 -4.06 2.29
CA THR A 18 22.59 -2.64 2.17
C THR A 18 23.76 -2.44 1.19
N GLU A 19 24.77 -3.33 1.20
CA GLU A 19 25.94 -3.29 0.32
C GLU A 19 25.53 -3.50 -1.15
N LYS A 20 24.65 -4.48 -1.42
CA LYS A 20 24.15 -4.75 -2.78
C LYS A 20 23.33 -3.58 -3.31
N LEU A 21 22.45 -3.02 -2.48
CA LEU A 21 21.70 -1.82 -2.84
C LEU A 21 22.61 -0.62 -3.11
N ALA A 22 23.67 -0.45 -2.32
CA ALA A 22 24.67 0.60 -2.53
C ALA A 22 25.41 0.44 -3.88
N VAL A 23 25.73 -0.80 -4.28
CA VAL A 23 26.32 -1.07 -5.60
C VAL A 23 25.33 -0.71 -6.72
N LEU A 24 24.06 -1.09 -6.59
CA LEU A 24 23.01 -0.73 -7.56
C LEU A 24 22.83 0.79 -7.64
N ALA A 25 22.80 1.49 -6.50
CA ALA A 25 22.68 2.94 -6.48
C ALA A 25 23.83 3.62 -7.25
N LYS A 26 25.07 3.20 -7.01
CA LYS A 26 26.24 3.71 -7.73
C LYS A 26 26.14 3.46 -9.25
N LEU A 27 25.63 2.30 -9.65
CA LEU A 27 25.40 1.99 -11.05
C LEU A 27 24.36 2.91 -11.67
N PHE A 28 23.21 3.11 -11.01
CA PHE A 28 22.18 4.04 -11.49
C PHE A 28 22.68 5.47 -11.59
N LYS A 29 23.40 5.96 -10.56
CA LYS A 29 23.95 7.31 -10.54
C LYS A 29 25.01 7.56 -11.61
N LYS A 30 25.69 6.53 -12.11
CA LYS A 30 26.62 6.66 -13.24
C LYS A 30 25.90 7.12 -14.52
N TYR A 31 24.64 6.68 -14.74
CA TYR A 31 23.85 6.99 -15.95
C TYR A 31 22.81 8.09 -15.70
N LEU A 32 22.38 8.27 -14.47
CA LEU A 32 21.36 9.22 -14.04
C LEU A 32 21.82 9.91 -12.73
N PRO A 33 22.81 10.84 -12.80
CA PRO A 33 23.42 11.44 -11.59
C PRO A 33 22.40 12.09 -10.65
N GLU A 34 21.41 12.78 -11.21
CA GLU A 34 20.36 13.50 -10.47
C GLU A 34 19.07 12.66 -10.30
N GLY A 35 19.07 11.40 -10.77
CA GLY A 35 17.88 10.54 -10.73
C GLY A 35 17.59 10.03 -9.32
N ARG A 36 16.35 10.16 -8.85
CA ARG A 36 15.85 9.49 -7.63
C ARG A 36 15.61 8.02 -7.92
N ILE A 37 15.92 7.14 -6.98
CA ILE A 37 15.68 5.69 -7.09
C ILE A 37 14.45 5.35 -6.27
N SER A 38 13.45 4.79 -6.95
CA SER A 38 12.25 4.21 -6.32
C SER A 38 12.33 2.71 -6.36
N THR A 39 11.81 2.04 -5.33
CA THR A 39 11.77 0.58 -5.28
C THR A 39 10.61 0.08 -4.43
N TYR A 40 10.28 -1.21 -4.60
CA TYR A 40 9.32 -1.90 -3.75
C TYR A 40 10.02 -2.50 -2.53
N ALA A 41 9.32 -2.49 -1.41
CA ALA A 41 9.72 -3.15 -0.18
C ALA A 41 8.53 -3.87 0.48
N ARG A 42 8.80 -4.99 1.12
CA ARG A 42 7.89 -5.61 2.08
C ARG A 42 8.17 -5.04 3.47
N VAL A 43 7.21 -5.17 4.37
CA VAL A 43 7.34 -4.69 5.76
C VAL A 43 8.51 -5.37 6.48
N ASP A 44 8.68 -6.68 6.30
CA ASP A 44 9.78 -7.44 6.90
C ASP A 44 11.18 -6.98 6.42
N ASP A 45 11.30 -6.39 5.23
CA ASP A 45 12.55 -5.76 4.78
C ASP A 45 12.87 -4.48 5.55
N LEU A 46 11.84 -3.72 5.92
CA LEU A 46 11.98 -2.52 6.74
C LEU A 46 12.40 -2.88 8.16
N LEU A 47 11.78 -3.92 8.73
CA LEU A 47 12.10 -4.36 10.10
C LEU A 47 13.55 -4.81 10.24
N ARG A 48 14.07 -5.54 9.24
CA ARG A 48 15.45 -6.05 9.24
C ARG A 48 16.52 -4.98 9.07
N ARG A 49 16.16 -3.81 8.52
CA ARG A 49 17.11 -2.73 8.22
C ARG A 49 17.17 -1.72 9.36
N SER A 50 18.37 -1.23 9.69
CA SER A 50 18.53 -0.13 10.64
C SER A 50 18.14 1.22 10.04
N VAL A 51 17.79 2.18 10.87
CA VAL A 51 17.50 3.56 10.44
C VAL A 51 18.76 4.19 9.78
N GLU A 52 19.95 3.86 10.29
CA GLU A 52 21.23 4.31 9.75
C GLU A 52 21.46 3.79 8.32
N ASP A 53 21.17 2.50 8.08
CA ASP A 53 21.24 1.91 6.74
C ASP A 53 20.24 2.55 5.77
N MET A 54 19.01 2.80 6.22
CA MET A 54 18.00 3.50 5.41
C MET A 54 18.46 4.92 5.06
N ARG A 55 19.04 5.64 6.01
CA ARG A 55 19.59 6.98 5.82
C ARG A 55 20.79 6.96 4.85
N TYR A 56 21.65 5.97 4.97
CA TYR A 56 22.77 5.77 4.04
C TYR A 56 22.26 5.49 2.61
N LEU A 57 21.30 4.59 2.46
CA LEU A 57 20.70 4.29 1.14
C LEU A 57 20.00 5.52 0.54
N LYS A 58 19.32 6.32 1.37
CA LYS A 58 18.74 7.60 0.93
C LYS A 58 19.81 8.53 0.34
N GLN A 59 20.96 8.68 1.01
CA GLN A 59 22.08 9.50 0.50
C GLN A 59 22.60 9.00 -0.85
N LEU A 60 22.47 7.70 -1.11
CA LEU A 60 22.84 7.09 -2.38
C LEU A 60 21.72 7.22 -3.45
N GLY A 61 20.55 7.74 -3.09
CA GLY A 61 19.47 8.02 -3.99
C GLY A 61 18.21 7.14 -3.85
N PHE A 62 18.18 6.16 -2.95
CA PHE A 62 16.94 5.44 -2.59
C PHE A 62 16.04 6.34 -1.75
N GLU A 63 15.30 7.20 -2.41
CA GLU A 63 14.55 8.29 -1.79
C GLU A 63 13.04 8.05 -1.74
N ASP A 64 12.53 7.02 -2.42
CA ASP A 64 11.11 6.76 -2.56
C ASP A 64 10.83 5.25 -2.49
N ILE A 65 10.27 4.80 -1.40
CA ILE A 65 9.98 3.38 -1.15
C ILE A 65 8.46 3.13 -1.26
N VAL A 66 8.08 2.11 -2.03
CA VAL A 66 6.69 1.63 -2.10
C VAL A 66 6.54 0.42 -1.20
N VAL A 67 5.77 0.57 -0.15
CA VAL A 67 5.57 -0.48 0.87
C VAL A 67 4.22 -1.13 0.65
N GLY A 68 4.21 -2.43 0.37
CA GLY A 68 2.99 -3.23 0.37
C GLY A 68 2.57 -3.51 1.82
N ILE A 69 1.65 -2.70 2.35
CA ILE A 69 1.04 -2.95 3.67
C ILE A 69 -0.18 -3.86 3.56
N GLU A 70 -0.88 -3.77 2.45
CA GLU A 70 -2.07 -4.51 1.99
C GLU A 70 -3.31 -4.30 2.88
N SER A 71 -3.18 -4.37 4.19
CA SER A 71 -4.23 -4.17 5.21
C SER A 71 -3.63 -3.70 6.52
N GLY A 72 -4.43 -3.12 7.39
CA GLY A 72 -4.10 -2.86 8.81
C GLY A 72 -4.80 -3.82 9.77
N ASP A 73 -5.38 -4.90 9.26
CA ASP A 73 -6.11 -5.90 10.04
C ASP A 73 -5.27 -7.18 10.20
N ASP A 74 -4.85 -7.49 11.42
CA ASP A 74 -4.00 -8.65 11.73
C ASP A 74 -4.65 -9.99 11.37
N GLU A 75 -5.98 -10.10 11.42
CA GLU A 75 -6.68 -11.30 10.99
C GLU A 75 -6.50 -11.52 9.49
N VAL A 76 -6.64 -10.44 8.70
CA VAL A 76 -6.45 -10.46 7.25
C VAL A 76 -5.00 -10.74 6.88
N LEU A 77 -4.05 -10.08 7.56
CA LEU A 77 -2.61 -10.28 7.34
C LEU A 77 -2.18 -11.71 7.66
N THR A 78 -2.74 -12.30 8.74
CA THR A 78 -2.48 -13.68 9.13
C THR A 78 -3.07 -14.66 8.11
N HIS A 79 -4.35 -14.50 7.75
CA HIS A 79 -5.03 -15.33 6.77
C HIS A 79 -4.28 -15.37 5.43
N THR A 80 -3.86 -14.22 4.95
CA THR A 80 -3.13 -14.08 3.68
C THR A 80 -1.63 -14.33 3.79
N LYS A 81 -1.17 -14.83 4.93
CA LYS A 81 0.22 -15.24 5.19
C LYS A 81 1.25 -14.15 4.86
N LYS A 82 0.94 -12.91 5.19
CA LYS A 82 1.85 -11.78 4.94
C LYS A 82 3.13 -11.88 5.77
N GLY A 83 3.08 -12.51 6.96
CA GLY A 83 4.22 -12.74 7.84
C GLY A 83 4.60 -11.53 8.69
N TYR A 84 3.73 -10.51 8.76
CA TYR A 84 3.87 -9.32 9.60
C TYR A 84 2.49 -8.87 10.10
N THR A 85 2.48 -8.03 11.11
CA THR A 85 1.30 -7.47 11.79
C THR A 85 1.14 -5.97 11.51
N ALA A 86 0.02 -5.38 11.92
CA ALA A 86 -0.18 -3.92 11.89
C ALA A 86 0.86 -3.17 12.74
N ALA A 87 1.29 -3.75 13.87
CA ALA A 87 2.38 -3.19 14.68
C ALA A 87 3.72 -3.20 13.93
N ASP A 88 4.02 -4.27 13.20
CA ASP A 88 5.21 -4.38 12.35
C ASP A 88 5.19 -3.35 11.20
N ILE A 89 4.03 -3.12 10.60
CA ILE A 89 3.85 -2.07 9.58
C ILE A 89 4.17 -0.70 10.19
N LEU A 90 3.60 -0.41 11.36
CA LEU A 90 3.84 0.85 12.07
C LEU A 90 5.34 1.03 12.36
N GLU A 91 6.00 0.02 12.94
CA GLU A 91 7.43 0.06 13.23
C GLU A 91 8.26 0.29 11.96
N GLY A 92 8.04 -0.51 10.91
CA GLY A 92 8.80 -0.43 9.67
C GLY A 92 8.67 0.94 8.97
N CYS A 93 7.45 1.47 8.87
CA CYS A 93 7.20 2.78 8.28
C CYS A 93 7.79 3.92 9.14
N LYS A 94 7.71 3.82 10.47
CA LYS A 94 8.36 4.80 11.38
C LYS A 94 9.88 4.83 11.21
N LYS A 95 10.53 3.72 10.90
CA LYS A 95 11.96 3.71 10.57
C LYS A 95 12.25 4.51 9.29
N LEU A 96 11.40 4.41 8.25
CA LEU A 96 11.53 5.25 7.05
C LEU A 96 11.40 6.73 7.38
N GLU A 97 10.39 7.10 8.20
CA GLU A 97 10.18 8.48 8.66
C GLU A 97 11.40 9.01 9.43
N GLN A 98 11.95 8.23 10.35
CA GLN A 98 13.18 8.58 11.12
C GLN A 98 14.41 8.73 10.22
N ALA A 99 14.49 7.94 9.16
CA ALA A 99 15.55 8.06 8.15
C ALA A 99 15.32 9.23 7.19
N GLY A 100 14.11 9.83 7.20
CA GLY A 100 13.67 10.89 6.32
C GLY A 100 13.45 10.42 4.88
N VAL A 101 13.18 9.14 4.67
CA VAL A 101 12.91 8.53 3.37
C VAL A 101 11.43 8.74 3.02
N ASP A 102 11.15 9.30 1.83
CA ASP A 102 9.79 9.38 1.33
C ASP A 102 9.26 7.98 1.03
N TYR A 103 7.99 7.74 1.33
CA TYR A 103 7.41 6.44 1.05
C TYR A 103 5.94 6.54 0.64
N ARG A 104 5.50 5.51 -0.06
CA ARG A 104 4.11 5.26 -0.44
C ARG A 104 3.67 3.93 0.12
N VAL A 105 2.39 3.78 0.34
CA VAL A 105 1.81 2.51 0.77
C VAL A 105 0.85 1.96 -0.28
N ILE A 106 0.75 0.64 -0.37
CA ILE A 106 -0.26 -0.04 -1.17
C ILE A 106 -1.27 -0.63 -0.18
N TYR A 107 -2.54 -0.31 -0.39
CA TYR A 107 -3.69 -0.94 0.25
C TYR A 107 -4.42 -1.81 -0.76
N LEU A 108 -4.75 -3.03 -0.38
CA LEU A 108 -5.39 -4.02 -1.25
C LEU A 108 -6.84 -4.27 -0.80
N GLY A 109 -7.78 -3.56 -1.42
CA GLY A 109 -9.19 -3.70 -1.12
C GLY A 109 -9.74 -5.08 -1.50
N GLY A 110 -10.70 -5.57 -0.73
CA GLY A 110 -11.30 -6.88 -0.90
C GLY A 110 -10.57 -8.04 -0.24
N LEU A 111 -9.39 -7.78 0.35
CA LEU A 111 -8.55 -8.83 0.93
C LEU A 111 -9.17 -9.51 2.15
N ALA A 112 -10.06 -8.82 2.87
CA ALA A 112 -10.76 -9.35 4.03
C ALA A 112 -11.84 -10.38 3.66
N GLY A 113 -12.34 -10.34 2.41
CA GLY A 113 -13.45 -11.15 1.96
C GLY A 113 -14.82 -10.64 2.38
N HIS A 114 -15.86 -11.31 1.88
CA HIS A 114 -17.26 -10.98 2.09
C HIS A 114 -17.62 -10.83 3.58
N GLY A 115 -18.38 -9.78 3.90
CA GLY A 115 -18.87 -9.48 5.24
C GLY A 115 -17.84 -8.94 6.23
N LYS A 116 -16.54 -8.88 5.89
CA LYS A 116 -15.46 -8.45 6.79
C LYS A 116 -14.77 -7.15 6.37
N ALA A 117 -14.94 -6.72 5.13
CA ALA A 117 -14.22 -5.60 4.55
C ALA A 117 -14.43 -4.28 5.30
N HIS A 118 -15.64 -4.01 5.77
CA HIS A 118 -15.99 -2.80 6.54
C HIS A 118 -15.16 -2.64 7.84
N GLU A 119 -15.09 -3.68 8.66
CA GLU A 119 -14.33 -3.63 9.93
C GLU A 119 -12.82 -3.63 9.68
N SER A 120 -12.36 -4.36 8.66
CA SER A 120 -10.96 -4.34 8.24
C SER A 120 -10.52 -2.94 7.76
N ALA A 121 -11.40 -2.21 7.05
CA ALA A 121 -11.16 -0.83 6.62
C ALA A 121 -10.97 0.13 7.82
N LYS A 122 -11.77 -0.01 8.89
CA LYS A 122 -11.61 0.79 10.11
C LYS A 122 -10.27 0.54 10.80
N LYS A 123 -9.88 -0.72 10.94
CA LYS A 123 -8.58 -1.10 11.52
C LYS A 123 -7.44 -0.53 10.68
N SER A 124 -7.55 -0.60 9.36
CA SER A 124 -6.57 -0.07 8.42
C SER A 124 -6.47 1.45 8.47
N ALA A 125 -7.59 2.16 8.58
CA ALA A 125 -7.59 3.61 8.77
C ALA A 125 -6.93 4.02 10.10
N ALA A 126 -7.18 3.27 11.18
CA ALA A 126 -6.56 3.51 12.49
C ALA A 126 -5.03 3.36 12.45
N LEU A 127 -4.51 2.39 11.69
CA LEU A 127 -3.08 2.25 11.43
C LEU A 127 -2.55 3.42 10.60
N LEU A 128 -3.18 3.70 9.46
CA LEU A 128 -2.75 4.74 8.52
C LEU A 128 -2.71 6.13 9.16
N ASN A 129 -3.63 6.45 10.06
CA ASN A 129 -3.65 7.71 10.80
C ASN A 129 -2.41 7.95 11.69
N GLN A 130 -1.61 6.92 11.94
CA GLN A 130 -0.36 7.01 12.71
C GLN A 130 0.87 7.16 11.80
N LEU A 131 0.68 7.08 10.47
CA LEU A 131 1.73 7.07 9.45
C LEU A 131 1.65 8.33 8.57
N HIS A 132 2.77 8.66 7.91
CA HIS A 132 2.88 9.84 7.05
C HIS A 132 3.40 9.51 5.64
N PRO A 133 2.83 8.50 4.94
CA PRO A 133 3.12 8.29 3.54
C PRO A 133 2.59 9.48 2.72
N TYR A 134 3.34 9.93 1.71
CA TYR A 134 2.85 11.02 0.86
C TYR A 134 1.78 10.57 -0.14
N LEU A 135 1.67 9.25 -0.39
CA LEU A 135 0.70 8.67 -1.32
C LEU A 135 0.28 7.26 -0.87
N MET A 136 -0.99 6.96 -0.97
CA MET A 136 -1.53 5.61 -0.90
C MET A 136 -2.04 5.17 -2.28
N ILE A 137 -1.56 4.03 -2.75
CA ILE A 137 -2.10 3.35 -3.91
C ILE A 137 -3.20 2.42 -3.41
N LEU A 138 -4.44 2.74 -3.77
CA LEU A 138 -5.61 1.94 -3.46
C LEU A 138 -5.89 1.04 -4.66
N THR A 139 -5.73 -0.25 -4.49
CA THR A 139 -5.98 -1.24 -5.55
C THR A 139 -6.92 -2.33 -5.04
N THR A 140 -7.38 -3.20 -5.92
CA THR A 140 -8.35 -4.26 -5.61
C THR A 140 -7.73 -5.62 -5.80
N LEU A 141 -8.09 -6.56 -4.93
CA LEU A 141 -7.72 -7.96 -5.01
C LEU A 141 -8.11 -8.55 -6.37
N ALA A 142 -7.18 -9.27 -6.97
CA ALA A 142 -7.44 -10.18 -8.08
C ALA A 142 -7.06 -11.59 -7.64
N ILE A 143 -8.02 -12.51 -7.66
CA ILE A 143 -7.80 -13.91 -7.30
C ILE A 143 -7.18 -14.61 -8.49
N LEU A 144 -5.94 -15.07 -8.38
CA LEU A 144 -5.19 -15.64 -9.47
C LEU A 144 -5.04 -17.17 -9.34
N PRO A 145 -5.21 -17.94 -10.42
CA PRO A 145 -4.96 -19.38 -10.40
C PRO A 145 -3.56 -19.73 -9.89
N GLY A 146 -3.47 -20.79 -9.10
CA GLY A 146 -2.22 -21.25 -8.50
C GLY A 146 -1.82 -20.55 -7.19
N THR A 147 -2.72 -19.73 -6.63
CA THR A 147 -2.56 -19.18 -5.27
C THR A 147 -3.45 -19.94 -4.29
N GLU A 148 -3.06 -20.00 -3.02
CA GLU A 148 -3.90 -20.61 -1.96
C GLU A 148 -5.27 -19.95 -1.87
N LEU A 149 -5.33 -18.61 -2.03
CA LEU A 149 -6.59 -17.88 -2.00
C LEU A 149 -7.52 -18.29 -3.16
N TYR A 150 -6.96 -18.65 -4.31
CA TYR A 150 -7.73 -19.21 -5.42
C TYR A 150 -8.32 -20.59 -5.06
N ASP A 151 -7.54 -21.42 -4.39
CA ASP A 151 -8.01 -22.73 -3.94
C ASP A 151 -9.10 -22.60 -2.87
N GLU A 152 -8.96 -21.66 -1.94
CA GLU A 152 -9.97 -21.33 -0.93
C GLU A 152 -11.26 -20.80 -1.55
N TRP A 153 -11.14 -19.92 -2.56
CA TRP A 153 -12.28 -19.39 -3.31
C TRP A 153 -13.02 -20.51 -4.05
N HIS A 154 -12.29 -21.41 -4.71
CA HIS A 154 -12.87 -22.58 -5.37
C HIS A 154 -13.53 -23.56 -4.40
N ALA A 155 -12.98 -23.72 -3.21
CA ALA A 155 -13.53 -24.56 -2.15
C ALA A 155 -14.71 -23.90 -1.41
N GLY A 156 -15.00 -22.62 -1.67
CA GLY A 156 -16.06 -21.85 -0.99
C GLY A 156 -15.70 -21.45 0.44
N THR A 157 -14.43 -21.55 0.86
CA THR A 157 -13.95 -21.14 2.18
C THR A 157 -13.51 -19.67 2.23
N PHE A 158 -13.20 -19.09 1.08
CA PHE A 158 -13.07 -17.65 0.87
C PHE A 158 -14.16 -17.18 -0.10
N GLN A 159 -14.86 -16.13 0.26
CA GLN A 159 -15.84 -15.49 -0.61
C GLN A 159 -15.36 -14.07 -0.94
N GLU A 160 -15.29 -13.76 -2.23
CA GLU A 160 -14.91 -12.43 -2.69
C GLU A 160 -15.98 -11.40 -2.27
N VAL A 161 -15.54 -10.18 -1.98
CA VAL A 161 -16.45 -9.06 -1.71
C VAL A 161 -17.29 -8.75 -2.95
N THR A 162 -18.53 -8.37 -2.73
CA THR A 162 -19.36 -7.78 -3.79
C THR A 162 -18.81 -6.39 -4.15
N GLU A 163 -19.22 -5.86 -5.31
CA GLU A 163 -18.82 -4.49 -5.70
C GLU A 163 -19.33 -3.44 -4.72
N ARG A 164 -20.54 -3.60 -4.19
CA ARG A 164 -21.11 -2.76 -3.14
C ARG A 164 -20.25 -2.78 -1.87
N GLU A 165 -19.83 -3.96 -1.40
CA GLU A 165 -18.94 -4.09 -0.23
C GLU A 165 -17.57 -3.47 -0.48
N ARG A 166 -17.04 -3.56 -1.70
CA ARG A 166 -15.77 -2.96 -2.09
C ARG A 166 -15.82 -1.44 -2.03
N LEU A 167 -16.89 -0.83 -2.53
CA LEU A 167 -17.09 0.62 -2.42
C LEU A 167 -17.34 1.06 -0.97
N ASP A 168 -18.07 0.27 -0.17
CA ASP A 168 -18.24 0.54 1.26
C ASP A 168 -16.92 0.43 2.04
N GLU A 169 -16.06 -0.54 1.69
CA GLU A 169 -14.71 -0.65 2.23
C GLU A 169 -13.91 0.63 1.97
N PHE A 170 -13.87 1.09 0.72
CA PHE A 170 -13.15 2.32 0.35
C PHE A 170 -13.74 3.55 1.01
N ARG A 171 -15.05 3.66 1.03
CA ARG A 171 -15.79 4.73 1.71
C ARG A 171 -15.48 4.74 3.20
N THR A 172 -15.50 3.57 3.85
CA THR A 172 -15.22 3.43 5.28
C THR A 172 -13.77 3.76 5.59
N LEU A 173 -12.82 3.27 4.79
CA LEU A 173 -11.40 3.61 4.91
C LEU A 173 -11.20 5.13 4.87
N LEU A 174 -11.67 5.79 3.81
CA LEU A 174 -11.47 7.23 3.60
C LEU A 174 -12.22 8.07 4.65
N ALA A 175 -13.45 7.69 5.04
CA ALA A 175 -14.20 8.39 6.07
C ALA A 175 -13.47 8.42 7.43
N ASN A 176 -12.69 7.38 7.74
CA ASN A 176 -11.95 7.25 9.00
C ASN A 176 -10.49 7.73 8.93
N MET A 177 -9.96 8.07 7.75
CA MET A 177 -8.62 8.65 7.59
C MET A 177 -8.64 10.14 7.88
N ASN A 178 -7.60 10.63 8.60
CA ASN A 178 -7.44 12.04 8.97
C ASN A 178 -6.05 12.60 8.67
N ASN A 179 -5.11 11.76 8.27
CA ASN A 179 -3.76 12.16 7.91
C ASN A 179 -3.72 12.84 6.52
N GLU A 180 -2.72 13.68 6.32
CA GLU A 180 -2.48 14.33 5.02
C GLU A 180 -1.79 13.33 4.09
N ILE A 181 -2.49 12.94 3.02
CA ILE A 181 -2.05 11.94 2.06
C ILE A 181 -2.80 12.07 0.73
N VAL A 182 -2.12 11.83 -0.38
CA VAL A 182 -2.79 11.64 -1.67
C VAL A 182 -3.24 10.17 -1.77
N VAL A 183 -4.51 9.94 -2.05
CA VAL A 183 -5.04 8.60 -2.35
C VAL A 183 -5.25 8.47 -3.85
N PHE A 184 -4.55 7.51 -4.46
CA PHE A 184 -4.60 7.20 -5.87
C PHE A 184 -5.30 5.86 -6.09
N SER A 185 -6.55 5.91 -6.56
CA SER A 185 -7.39 4.75 -6.87
C SER A 185 -7.57 4.50 -8.38
N ALA A 186 -6.92 5.31 -9.24
CA ALA A 186 -7.04 5.17 -10.69
C ALA A 186 -6.20 4.00 -11.23
N THR A 187 -6.40 2.81 -10.68
CA THR A 187 -5.79 1.55 -11.11
C THR A 187 -6.75 0.77 -11.99
N SER A 188 -6.25 -0.13 -12.83
CA SER A 188 -7.06 -0.92 -13.76
C SER A 188 -8.03 -1.91 -13.08
N THR A 189 -7.83 -2.17 -11.79
CA THR A 189 -8.64 -3.10 -11.00
C THR A 189 -9.81 -2.44 -10.27
N ASN A 190 -9.87 -1.10 -10.23
CA ASN A 190 -10.92 -0.37 -9.54
C ASN A 190 -12.02 0.08 -10.50
N SER A 191 -13.25 -0.24 -10.18
CA SER A 191 -14.45 0.16 -10.96
C SER A 191 -14.73 1.66 -10.89
N MET A 192 -14.36 2.30 -9.77
CA MET A 192 -14.50 3.73 -9.54
C MET A 192 -13.12 4.38 -9.34
N PRO A 193 -12.47 4.83 -10.43
CA PRO A 193 -11.18 5.49 -10.33
C PRO A 193 -11.31 6.91 -9.78
N PHE A 194 -10.43 7.28 -8.83
CA PHE A 194 -10.32 8.65 -8.31
C PHE A 194 -8.90 8.97 -7.86
N VAL A 195 -8.61 10.26 -7.72
CA VAL A 195 -7.44 10.78 -7.01
C VAL A 195 -7.96 11.84 -6.06
N VAL A 196 -7.57 11.78 -4.79
CA VAL A 196 -8.10 12.66 -3.75
C VAL A 196 -7.01 13.05 -2.75
N HIS A 197 -7.01 14.30 -2.31
CA HIS A 197 -6.11 14.85 -1.30
C HIS A 197 -6.79 14.84 0.08
N MET A 198 -6.41 13.89 0.90
CA MET A 198 -6.92 13.76 2.28
C MET A 198 -6.18 14.71 3.23
N PRO A 199 -6.83 15.27 4.24
CA PRO A 199 -8.27 15.17 4.53
C PRO A 199 -9.12 16.24 3.82
N PHE A 200 -8.54 17.07 2.96
CA PHE A 200 -9.17 18.27 2.39
C PHE A 200 -10.38 17.97 1.51
N GLU A 201 -10.31 16.88 0.73
CA GLU A 201 -11.37 16.46 -0.20
C GLU A 201 -12.19 15.27 0.34
N LYS A 202 -12.02 14.94 1.64
CA LYS A 202 -12.66 13.78 2.28
C LYS A 202 -14.18 13.80 2.15
N ALA A 203 -14.83 14.93 2.44
CA ALA A 203 -16.28 15.01 2.42
C ALA A 203 -16.83 14.76 1.00
N GLU A 204 -16.15 15.29 -0.01
CA GLU A 204 -16.56 15.14 -1.41
C GLU A 204 -16.44 13.69 -1.89
N ILE A 205 -15.30 13.04 -1.62
CA ILE A 205 -15.11 11.64 -2.05
C ILE A 205 -16.03 10.68 -1.32
N VAL A 206 -16.26 10.87 -0.02
CA VAL A 206 -17.21 10.05 0.75
C VAL A 206 -18.61 10.18 0.17
N GLN A 207 -19.07 11.40 -0.12
CA GLN A 207 -20.37 11.62 -0.75
C GLN A 207 -20.49 10.96 -2.14
N LYS A 208 -19.43 11.01 -2.95
CA LYS A 208 -19.41 10.34 -4.25
C LYS A 208 -19.50 8.82 -4.12
N LEU A 209 -18.82 8.24 -3.15
CA LEU A 209 -18.87 6.81 -2.87
C LEU A 209 -20.24 6.40 -2.32
N ASP A 210 -20.84 7.20 -1.40
CA ASP A 210 -22.21 6.97 -0.91
C ASP A 210 -23.22 6.97 -2.07
N ALA A 211 -23.15 7.96 -2.97
CA ALA A 211 -24.03 8.03 -4.13
C ALA A 211 -23.85 6.85 -5.10
N ALA A 212 -22.61 6.37 -5.29
CA ALA A 212 -22.34 5.20 -6.10
C ALA A 212 -22.93 3.93 -5.46
N ILE A 213 -22.76 3.74 -4.15
CA ILE A 213 -23.33 2.62 -3.39
C ILE A 213 -24.86 2.63 -3.46
N ASP A 214 -25.50 3.80 -3.28
CA ASP A 214 -26.94 3.95 -3.32
C ASP A 214 -27.53 3.69 -4.70
N SER A 215 -26.76 3.94 -5.76
CA SER A 215 -27.17 3.68 -7.15
C SER A 215 -27.11 2.21 -7.56
N MET A 216 -26.42 1.36 -6.77
CA MET A 216 -26.35 -0.08 -7.04
C MET A 216 -27.66 -0.76 -6.65
N THR A 217 -28.27 -1.43 -7.60
CA THR A 217 -29.36 -2.37 -7.33
C THR A 217 -28.80 -3.58 -6.59
N ASP A 218 -29.54 -4.06 -5.58
CA ASP A 218 -29.21 -5.34 -4.92
C ASP A 218 -29.44 -6.47 -5.94
N GLU A 219 -28.41 -6.82 -6.71
CA GLU A 219 -28.37 -8.04 -7.52
C GLU A 219 -27.55 -9.12 -6.81
#